data_a66a97afe6316939e4b5da5eb60f76d3
#
_entry.id   a66a97afe6316939e4b5da5eb60f76d3
#
_cell.length_a   1.000
_cell.length_b   1.000
_cell.length_c   1.000
_cell.angle_alpha   90.00
_cell.angle_beta   90.00
_cell.angle_gamma   90.00
#
_symmetry.space_group_name_H-M   'P 1'
#
loop_
_entity.id
_entity.type
_entity.pdbx_description
1 polymer ?
#
loop_
_entity_poly.entity_id
_entity_poly.type
_entity_poly.pdbx_seq_one_letter_code
_entity_poly.pdbx_strand_id
1 'polypeptide(L)'
;MNMTHDSGKELGKTPSGDDESYTVISDPFYKEAFLEFSNHIQDTMTINIRIGNVVCGEKDVKNRQLRQELHENFNGLVCNWETSAVLSVASLNKVKAFSFRVISDLADEDMKVSFDANCKPALQKMFPVLKEFIFGGWIQKFKTVNL
;
A
#
# COMPACT_ATOMS: atom_id res chain seq x y z
N MET A 1 -6.83 -5.73 2.29
CA MET A 1 -5.52 -5.68 2.98
C MET A 1 -5.42 -6.88 3.87
N ASN A 2 -4.37 -7.66 3.70
CA ASN A 2 -4.14 -8.85 4.52
C ASN A 2 -3.02 -8.54 5.51
N MET A 3 -3.22 -8.88 6.78
CA MET A 3 -2.22 -8.72 7.83
C MET A 3 -1.47 -10.03 8.02
N THR A 4 -0.15 -9.97 8.09
CA THR A 4 0.69 -11.09 8.50
C THR A 4 1.40 -10.71 9.80
N HIS A 5 1.37 -11.60 10.77
CA HIS A 5 2.02 -11.37 12.07
C HIS A 5 3.15 -12.38 12.27
N ASP A 6 4.34 -11.90 12.65
CA ASP A 6 5.50 -12.75 12.91
C ASP A 6 5.50 -13.32 14.34
N SER A 7 4.49 -14.11 14.66
CA SER A 7 4.41 -14.84 15.94
C SER A 7 4.85 -16.30 15.83
N GLY A 8 5.53 -16.68 14.73
CA GLY A 8 5.82 -18.08 14.41
C GLY A 8 4.61 -18.87 13.94
N LYS A 9 3.51 -18.20 13.64
CA LYS A 9 2.28 -18.80 13.13
C LYS A 9 2.21 -18.70 11.61
N GLU A 10 1.30 -19.45 11.01
CA GLU A 10 1.07 -19.44 9.57
C GLU A 10 0.68 -18.06 9.05
N LEU A 11 1.09 -17.76 7.82
CA LEU A 11 0.71 -16.53 7.11
C LEU A 11 -0.80 -16.34 7.08
N GLY A 12 -1.27 -15.13 7.37
CA GLY A 12 -2.69 -14.79 7.34
C GLY A 12 -3.46 -15.06 8.61
N LYS A 13 -2.81 -15.56 9.68
CA LYS A 13 -3.45 -15.79 10.99
C LYS A 13 -3.05 -14.74 12.01
N THR A 14 -3.98 -14.37 12.88
CA THR A 14 -3.71 -13.52 14.04
C THR A 14 -2.95 -14.28 15.13
N PRO A 15 -2.34 -13.63 16.14
CA PRO A 15 -1.71 -14.30 17.28
C PRO A 15 -2.64 -15.23 18.05
N SER A 16 -3.95 -14.96 18.03
CA SER A 16 -4.97 -15.82 18.63
C SER A 16 -5.27 -17.09 17.82
N GLY A 17 -4.79 -17.16 16.58
CA GLY A 17 -5.03 -18.29 15.68
C GLY A 17 -6.36 -18.24 14.94
N ASP A 18 -7.10 -17.14 15.10
CA ASP A 18 -8.35 -16.91 14.39
C ASP A 18 -8.08 -16.54 12.92
N ASP A 19 -8.86 -17.07 11.99
CA ASP A 19 -8.76 -16.80 10.55
C ASP A 19 -9.26 -15.36 10.18
N GLU A 20 -8.98 -14.39 11.02
CA GLU A 20 -9.34 -13.00 10.74
C GLU A 20 -8.32 -12.37 9.78
N SER A 21 -8.43 -12.72 8.51
CA SER A 21 -7.83 -11.92 7.45
C SER A 21 -8.67 -10.66 7.28
N TYR A 22 -8.25 -9.55 7.86
CA TYR A 22 -8.89 -8.27 7.59
C TYR A 22 -8.52 -7.82 6.17
N THR A 23 -9.45 -8.02 5.25
CA THR A 23 -9.35 -7.39 3.93
C THR A 23 -10.15 -6.10 3.98
N VAL A 24 -9.46 -4.97 4.05
CA VAL A 24 -10.11 -3.68 3.83
C VAL A 24 -10.24 -3.51 2.32
N ILE A 25 -11.43 -3.73 1.81
CA ILE A 25 -11.74 -3.50 0.40
C ILE A 25 -12.01 -2.01 0.25
N SER A 26 -11.22 -1.33 -0.58
CA SER A 26 -11.53 0.04 -0.98
C SER A 26 -12.80 0.03 -1.84
N ASP A 27 -13.65 1.03 -1.64
CA ASP A 27 -14.83 1.26 -2.45
C ASP A 27 -14.47 1.23 -3.95
N PRO A 28 -15.22 0.50 -4.81
CA PRO A 28 -14.98 0.46 -6.25
C PRO A 28 -14.83 1.83 -6.90
N PHE A 29 -15.58 2.82 -6.43
CA PHE A 29 -15.46 4.20 -6.88
C PHE A 29 -14.05 4.77 -6.72
N TYR A 30 -13.39 4.51 -5.59
CA TYR A 30 -12.01 4.96 -5.42
C TYR A 30 -11.05 4.33 -6.40
N LYS A 31 -11.31 3.09 -6.80
CA LYS A 31 -10.49 2.42 -7.81
C LYS A 31 -10.54 3.17 -9.14
N GLU A 32 -11.72 3.59 -9.59
CA GLU A 32 -11.86 4.35 -10.83
C GLU A 32 -11.20 5.72 -10.74
N ALA A 33 -11.45 6.47 -9.67
CA ALA A 33 -10.82 7.78 -9.44
C ALA A 33 -9.30 7.69 -9.35
N PHE A 34 -8.75 6.61 -8.76
CA PHE A 34 -7.32 6.38 -8.75
C PHE A 34 -6.76 5.96 -10.11
N LEU A 35 -7.51 5.24 -10.92
CA LEU A 35 -7.10 4.92 -12.30
C LEU A 35 -7.00 6.19 -13.13
N GLU A 36 -7.99 7.09 -13.05
CA GLU A 36 -7.95 8.39 -13.73
C GLU A 36 -6.73 9.22 -13.27
N PHE A 37 -6.51 9.29 -11.95
CA PHE A 37 -5.35 9.98 -11.39
C PHE A 37 -4.02 9.36 -11.84
N SER A 38 -3.93 8.05 -11.84
CA SER A 38 -2.74 7.32 -12.30
C SER A 38 -2.40 7.65 -13.76
N ASN A 39 -3.40 7.65 -14.64
CA ASN A 39 -3.22 8.01 -16.04
C ASN A 39 -2.75 9.47 -16.17
N HIS A 40 -3.40 10.40 -15.47
CA HIS A 40 -3.00 11.80 -15.46
C HIS A 40 -1.53 11.99 -15.03
N ILE A 41 -1.10 11.32 -13.97
CA ILE A 41 0.29 11.41 -13.50
C ILE A 41 1.27 10.80 -14.52
N GLN A 42 0.90 9.68 -15.12
CA GLN A 42 1.75 9.04 -16.13
C GLN A 42 1.93 9.94 -17.35
N ASP A 43 0.87 10.60 -17.80
CA ASP A 43 0.90 11.49 -18.95
C ASP A 43 1.64 12.80 -18.67
N THR A 44 1.53 13.34 -17.46
CA THR A 44 2.06 14.66 -17.12
C THR A 44 3.45 14.64 -16.46
N MET A 45 3.77 13.57 -15.73
CA MET A 45 5.00 13.48 -14.92
C MET A 45 5.91 12.33 -15.32
N THR A 46 5.50 11.45 -16.22
CA THR A 46 6.25 10.23 -16.60
C THR A 46 6.56 9.33 -15.39
N ILE A 47 5.68 9.34 -14.39
CA ILE A 47 5.77 8.51 -13.18
C ILE A 47 4.76 7.37 -13.29
N ASN A 48 5.23 6.13 -13.15
CA ASN A 48 4.35 4.96 -13.17
C ASN A 48 3.71 4.77 -11.80
N ILE A 49 2.39 4.91 -11.73
CA ILE A 49 1.58 4.61 -10.56
C ILE A 49 0.84 3.29 -10.79
N ARG A 50 0.79 2.45 -9.78
CA ARG A 50 0.03 1.20 -9.79
C ARG A 50 -0.93 1.17 -8.62
N ILE A 51 -2.09 0.58 -8.86
CA ILE A 51 -3.11 0.32 -7.84
C ILE A 51 -3.08 -1.16 -7.52
N GLY A 52 -3.02 -1.48 -6.24
CA GLY A 52 -2.96 -2.89 -5.83
C GLY A 52 -2.99 -3.08 -4.32
N ASN A 53 -2.86 -4.33 -3.92
CA ASN A 53 -2.90 -4.72 -2.52
C ASN A 53 -1.59 -4.39 -1.81
N VAL A 54 -1.73 -3.93 -0.58
CA VAL A 54 -0.62 -3.80 0.37
C VAL A 54 -0.71 -4.92 1.38
N VAL A 55 0.34 -5.70 1.51
CA VAL A 55 0.45 -6.71 2.56
C VAL A 55 1.17 -6.08 3.76
N CYS A 56 0.58 -6.20 4.94
CA CYS A 56 1.15 -5.65 6.15
C CYS A 56 1.43 -6.74 7.18
N GLY A 57 2.51 -6.57 7.92
CA GLY A 57 2.90 -7.45 9.02
C GLY A 57 4.04 -6.84 9.82
N GLU A 58 4.41 -7.49 10.91
CA GLU A 58 5.48 -7.02 11.81
C GLU A 58 6.85 -7.63 11.46
N LYS A 59 6.97 -8.19 10.27
CA LYS A 59 8.19 -8.86 9.79
C LYS A 59 8.76 -8.17 8.57
N ASP A 60 10.07 -7.97 8.58
CA ASP A 60 10.79 -7.56 7.37
C ASP A 60 10.74 -8.66 6.31
N VAL A 61 10.37 -8.30 5.11
CA VAL A 61 10.47 -9.17 3.95
C VAL A 61 11.87 -8.99 3.34
N LYS A 62 12.77 -9.94 3.60
CA LYS A 62 14.22 -9.86 3.26
C LYS A 62 14.68 -10.96 2.31
N ASN A 63 13.77 -11.70 1.72
CA ASN A 63 14.12 -12.75 0.77
C ASN A 63 13.05 -12.93 -0.30
N ARG A 64 13.47 -13.37 -1.46
CA ARG A 64 12.60 -13.53 -2.64
C ARG A 64 11.51 -14.56 -2.42
N GLN A 65 11.78 -15.62 -1.65
CA GLN A 65 10.80 -16.67 -1.40
C GLN A 65 9.60 -16.09 -0.64
N LEU A 66 9.83 -15.43 0.50
CA LEU A 66 8.74 -14.83 1.28
C LEU A 66 7.99 -13.78 0.47
N ARG A 67 8.70 -12.93 -0.29
CA ARG A 67 8.07 -11.97 -1.19
C ARG A 67 7.12 -12.65 -2.18
N GLN A 68 7.56 -13.75 -2.78
CA GLN A 68 6.78 -14.51 -3.75
C GLN A 68 5.56 -15.16 -3.09
N GLU A 69 5.72 -15.78 -1.92
CA GLU A 69 4.62 -16.33 -1.12
C GLU A 69 3.56 -15.27 -0.80
N LEU A 70 3.97 -14.06 -0.40
CA LEU A 70 3.06 -12.95 -0.14
C LEU A 70 2.33 -12.47 -1.42
N HIS A 71 3.02 -12.47 -2.54
CA HIS A 71 2.39 -12.12 -3.83
C HIS A 71 1.38 -13.19 -4.26
N GLU A 72 1.74 -14.45 -4.21
CA GLU A 72 0.89 -15.57 -4.63
C GLU A 72 -0.35 -15.74 -3.76
N ASN A 73 -0.19 -15.62 -2.43
CA ASN A 73 -1.29 -15.84 -1.49
C ASN A 73 -2.22 -14.63 -1.36
N PHE A 74 -1.72 -13.39 -1.52
CA PHE A 74 -2.47 -12.18 -1.22
C PHE A 74 -2.56 -11.20 -2.41
N ASN A 75 -2.01 -11.55 -3.56
CA ASN A 75 -1.86 -10.64 -4.71
C ASN A 75 -1.23 -9.30 -4.28
N GLY A 76 -0.26 -9.36 -3.37
CA GLY A 76 0.41 -8.20 -2.80
C GLY A 76 1.36 -7.56 -3.80
N LEU A 77 1.25 -6.25 -4.01
CA LEU A 77 2.22 -5.46 -4.79
C LEU A 77 3.28 -4.82 -3.91
N VAL A 78 2.95 -4.54 -2.67
CA VAL A 78 3.80 -3.84 -1.70
C VAL A 78 3.63 -4.47 -0.34
N CYS A 79 4.71 -4.51 0.45
CA CYS A 79 4.66 -4.86 1.86
C CYS A 79 5.15 -3.70 2.73
N ASN A 80 4.56 -3.56 3.92
CA ASN A 80 4.98 -2.63 4.96
C ASN A 80 4.42 -3.03 6.33
N TRP A 81 4.69 -2.22 7.36
CA TRP A 81 4.26 -2.51 8.73
C TRP A 81 3.04 -1.70 9.18
N GLU A 82 2.81 -0.50 8.64
CA GLU A 82 1.91 0.49 9.24
C GLU A 82 0.53 0.60 8.58
N THR A 83 0.43 0.30 7.29
CA THR A 83 -0.78 0.62 6.52
C THR A 83 -2.02 -0.07 7.08
N SER A 84 -1.92 -1.32 7.55
CA SER A 84 -3.05 -2.06 8.12
C SER A 84 -3.59 -1.39 9.38
N ALA A 85 -2.70 -0.98 10.29
CA ALA A 85 -3.09 -0.32 11.52
C ALA A 85 -3.84 1.00 11.25
N VAL A 86 -3.29 1.84 10.36
CA VAL A 86 -3.91 3.12 9.98
C VAL A 86 -5.29 2.89 9.36
N LEU A 87 -5.41 1.97 8.41
CA LEU A 87 -6.68 1.70 7.73
C LEU A 87 -7.70 1.03 8.66
N SER A 88 -7.26 0.19 9.60
CA SER A 88 -8.15 -0.41 10.60
C SER A 88 -8.73 0.65 11.54
N VAL A 89 -7.90 1.55 12.05
CA VAL A 89 -8.36 2.66 12.89
C VAL A 89 -9.32 3.57 12.10
N ALA A 90 -9.01 3.89 10.85
CA ALA A 90 -9.88 4.68 10.00
C ALA A 90 -11.25 3.99 9.80
N SER A 91 -11.25 2.70 9.54
CA SER A 91 -12.47 1.89 9.37
C SER A 91 -13.33 1.89 10.64
N LEU A 92 -12.72 1.66 11.81
CA LEU A 92 -13.43 1.70 13.10
C LEU A 92 -14.08 3.06 13.37
N ASN A 93 -13.46 4.13 12.92
CA ASN A 93 -13.99 5.50 13.07
C ASN A 93 -14.85 5.94 11.87
N LYS A 94 -15.17 5.06 10.94
CA LYS A 94 -15.95 5.35 9.73
C LYS A 94 -15.32 6.47 8.88
N VAL A 95 -14.00 6.58 8.92
CA VAL A 95 -13.22 7.52 8.10
C VAL A 95 -12.70 6.76 6.88
N LYS A 96 -12.95 7.31 5.70
CA LYS A 96 -12.38 6.78 4.46
C LYS A 96 -10.88 7.07 4.41
N ALA A 97 -10.08 6.06 4.13
CA ALA A 97 -8.64 6.20 4.07
C ALA A 97 -8.05 5.34 2.94
N PHE A 98 -6.93 5.80 2.42
CA PHE A 98 -6.11 5.11 1.43
C PHE A 98 -4.64 5.44 1.66
N SER A 99 -3.76 4.73 1.01
CA SER A 99 -2.32 4.88 1.20
C SER A 99 -1.61 5.08 -0.13
N PHE A 100 -0.79 6.13 -0.23
CA PHE A 100 0.24 6.26 -1.25
C PHE A 100 1.54 5.65 -0.73
N ARG A 101 2.19 4.88 -1.58
CA ARG A 101 3.49 4.26 -1.28
C ARG A 101 4.45 4.46 -2.43
N VAL A 102 5.71 4.62 -2.11
CA VAL A 102 6.80 4.62 -3.07
C VAL A 102 7.70 3.42 -2.78
N ILE A 103 8.15 2.78 -3.83
CA ILE A 103 9.00 1.60 -3.70
C ILE A 103 10.45 2.06 -3.54
N SER A 104 11.07 1.66 -2.44
CA SER A 104 12.48 1.92 -2.12
C SER A 104 13.38 0.73 -2.46
N ASP A 105 12.83 -0.47 -2.36
CA ASP A 105 13.55 -1.73 -2.52
C ASP A 105 12.64 -2.82 -3.09
N LEU A 106 13.20 -3.98 -3.36
CA LEU A 106 12.47 -5.11 -3.92
C LEU A 106 12.05 -6.16 -2.89
N ALA A 107 12.19 -5.88 -1.61
CA ALA A 107 11.89 -6.82 -0.52
C ALA A 107 12.60 -8.17 -0.73
N ASP A 108 13.90 -8.14 -1.01
CA ASP A 108 14.75 -9.30 -1.24
C ASP A 108 16.02 -9.26 -0.38
N GLU A 109 16.99 -10.09 -0.67
CA GLU A 109 18.23 -10.22 0.10
C GLU A 109 19.03 -8.92 0.16
N ASP A 110 18.90 -8.05 -0.87
CA ASP A 110 19.56 -6.75 -0.97
C ASP A 110 18.72 -5.58 -0.41
N MET A 111 17.59 -5.88 0.28
CA MET A 111 16.60 -4.90 0.74
C MET A 111 17.24 -3.72 1.45
N LYS A 112 18.14 -3.98 2.42
CA LYS A 112 18.76 -2.90 3.21
C LYS A 112 19.61 -1.97 2.36
N VAL A 113 20.45 -2.52 1.49
CA VAL A 113 21.34 -1.72 0.60
C VAL A 113 20.50 -0.91 -0.37
N SER A 114 19.48 -1.52 -0.95
CA SER A 114 18.55 -0.88 -1.87
C SER A 114 17.75 0.23 -1.20
N PHE A 115 17.24 0.00 0.01
CA PHE A 115 16.54 1.01 0.82
C PHE A 115 17.43 2.22 1.10
N ASP A 116 18.65 2.00 1.61
CA ASP A 116 19.58 3.07 1.95
C ASP A 116 19.92 3.94 0.72
N ALA A 117 20.05 3.31 -0.45
CA ALA A 117 20.35 4.01 -1.70
C ALA A 117 19.13 4.74 -2.29
N ASN A 118 17.95 4.15 -2.23
CA ASN A 118 16.79 4.59 -3.01
C ASN A 118 15.72 5.34 -2.20
N CYS A 119 15.70 5.25 -0.87
CA CYS A 119 14.65 5.85 -0.04
C CYS A 119 14.47 7.35 -0.33
N LYS A 120 15.56 8.12 -0.28
CA LYS A 120 15.52 9.57 -0.54
C LYS A 120 15.09 9.91 -1.98
N PRO A 121 15.69 9.32 -3.04
CA PRO A 121 15.23 9.54 -4.41
C PRO A 121 13.77 9.14 -4.63
N ALA A 122 13.32 8.04 -4.02
CA ALA A 122 11.95 7.58 -4.12
C ALA A 122 10.96 8.59 -3.51
N LEU A 123 11.26 9.10 -2.31
CA LEU A 123 10.46 10.15 -1.68
C LEU A 123 10.40 11.43 -2.53
N GLN A 124 11.52 11.83 -3.13
CA GLN A 124 11.56 13.00 -4.01
C GLN A 124 10.63 12.85 -5.22
N LYS A 125 10.44 11.62 -5.75
CA LYS A 125 9.48 11.34 -6.81
C LYS A 125 8.03 11.34 -6.31
N MET A 126 7.79 10.96 -5.05
CA MET A 126 6.44 10.93 -4.47
C MET A 126 5.89 12.33 -4.19
N PHE A 127 6.71 13.28 -3.79
CA PHE A 127 6.24 14.64 -3.42
C PHE A 127 5.47 15.36 -4.52
N PRO A 128 5.92 15.41 -5.79
CA PRO A 128 5.14 16.02 -6.87
C PRO A 128 3.78 15.35 -7.06
N VAL A 129 3.72 14.02 -6.94
CA VAL A 129 2.48 13.24 -7.06
C VAL A 129 1.49 13.59 -5.94
N LEU A 130 1.96 13.66 -4.69
CA LEU A 130 1.13 14.06 -3.56
C LEU A 130 0.67 15.52 -3.68
N LYS A 131 1.54 16.41 -4.14
CA LYS A 131 1.19 17.81 -4.39
C LYS A 131 0.06 17.91 -5.43
N GLU A 132 0.19 17.21 -6.54
CA GLU A 132 -0.84 17.16 -7.56
C GLU A 132 -2.15 16.58 -7.04
N PHE A 133 -2.09 15.49 -6.27
CA PHE A 133 -3.27 14.91 -5.67
C PHE A 133 -4.03 15.89 -4.75
N ILE A 134 -3.29 16.61 -3.90
CA ILE A 134 -3.87 17.52 -2.90
C ILE A 134 -4.36 18.83 -3.55
N PHE A 135 -3.56 19.43 -4.41
CA PHE A 135 -3.79 20.79 -4.93
C PHE A 135 -4.29 20.82 -6.37
N GLY A 136 -4.15 19.75 -7.14
CA GLY A 136 -4.67 19.59 -8.51
C GLY A 136 -6.18 19.29 -8.58
N GLY A 137 -6.91 19.39 -7.47
CA GLY A 137 -8.36 19.17 -7.41
C GLY A 137 -8.77 17.70 -7.25
N TRP A 138 -7.83 16.77 -7.24
CA TRP A 138 -8.12 15.33 -7.18
C TRP A 138 -8.78 14.93 -5.85
N ILE A 139 -8.36 15.50 -4.73
CA ILE A 139 -8.94 15.19 -3.42
C ILE A 139 -10.43 15.52 -3.36
N GLN A 140 -10.92 16.45 -4.17
CA GLN A 140 -12.35 16.80 -4.22
C GLN A 140 -13.17 15.68 -4.87
N LYS A 141 -12.63 14.99 -5.87
CA LYS A 141 -13.30 13.83 -6.48
C LYS A 141 -13.58 12.73 -5.45
N PHE A 142 -12.71 12.57 -4.45
CA PHE A 142 -12.87 11.58 -3.39
C PHE A 142 -13.82 12.02 -2.27
N LYS A 143 -14.12 13.32 -2.15
CA LYS A 143 -15.07 13.85 -1.17
C LYS A 143 -16.53 13.77 -1.63
N THR A 144 -16.76 13.79 -2.93
CA THR A 144 -18.11 13.82 -3.54
C THR A 144 -18.77 12.45 -3.60
N VAL A 145 -18.11 11.40 -3.17
CA VAL A 145 -18.74 10.09 -3.02
C VAL A 145 -19.61 10.11 -1.79
N ASN A 146 -20.88 10.31 -2.02
CA ASN A 146 -21.89 10.42 -1.00
C ASN A 146 -21.88 9.24 -0.04
N LEU A 147 -22.00 9.57 1.19
CA LEU A 147 -22.53 8.83 2.32
C LEU A 147 -23.86 8.16 2.00
#